data_f995008476b85940805f8f2b00eb4dd2
#
_entry.id   f995008476b85940805f8f2b00eb4dd2
#
_cell.length_a   1.000
_cell.length_b   1.000
_cell.length_c   1.000
_cell.angle_alpha   90.00
_cell.angle_beta   90.00
_cell.angle_gamma   90.00
#
_symmetry.space_group_name_H-M   'P 1'
#
loop_
_entity.id
_entity.type
_entity.pdbx_description
1 polymer ?
#
loop_
_entity_poly.entity_id
_entity_poly.type
_entity_poly.pdbx_seq_one_letter_code
_entity_poly.pdbx_strand_id
1 'polypeptide(L)'
;MRSIDGIAALVGQTPLLEIRYSYNGQPRRLYAKYELLNMTGSVKDRMAFYIIRRAIERGELQNGAVIAEATSGNTGISISAIGRALGHRVRIYMPDWMSYERVQLMHNLGAEVVPVSKAQGGFIGAVKMTQEYLAENPNTFLPRQFDNPDNVEAHEILTGPEIEAQLAQFGVAADAFVAGVGTGGTVMGVGRHLRRGARKVRVHP
;
A
#
# COMPACT_ATOMS: atom_id res chain seq x y z
N MET A 1 -22.22 8.63 4.34
CA MET A 1 -20.87 8.10 4.09
C MET A 1 -20.54 8.28 2.62
N ARG A 2 -19.39 8.87 2.27
CA ARG A 2 -18.96 8.89 0.86
C ARG A 2 -18.60 7.46 0.47
N SER A 3 -18.99 7.04 -0.75
CA SER A 3 -18.77 5.65 -1.19
C SER A 3 -17.29 5.42 -1.49
N ILE A 4 -16.73 4.36 -0.93
CA ILE A 4 -15.37 3.90 -1.25
C ILE A 4 -15.26 3.44 -2.72
N ASP A 5 -16.38 3.02 -3.33
CA ASP A 5 -16.41 2.59 -4.73
C ASP A 5 -16.03 3.73 -5.70
N GLY A 6 -16.30 4.99 -5.32
CA GLY A 6 -15.87 6.15 -6.11
C GLY A 6 -14.34 6.30 -6.21
N ILE A 7 -13.58 5.70 -5.28
CA ILE A 7 -12.12 5.71 -5.26
C ILE A 7 -11.54 4.49 -6.01
N ALA A 8 -12.31 3.40 -6.09
CA ALA A 8 -11.85 2.14 -6.65
C ALA A 8 -11.27 2.27 -8.07
N ALA A 9 -11.86 3.14 -8.91
CA ALA A 9 -11.39 3.37 -10.27
C ALA A 9 -10.01 4.07 -10.37
N LEU A 10 -9.53 4.66 -9.25
CA LEU A 10 -8.25 5.36 -9.18
C LEU A 10 -7.12 4.48 -8.62
N VAL A 11 -7.44 3.24 -8.21
CA VAL A 11 -6.49 2.34 -7.55
C VAL A 11 -6.39 1.03 -8.31
N GLY A 12 -5.18 0.63 -8.65
CA GLY A 12 -4.95 -0.56 -9.47
C GLY A 12 -5.14 -0.29 -10.96
N GLN A 13 -5.26 -1.37 -11.73
CA GLN A 13 -5.35 -1.35 -13.20
C GLN A 13 -4.23 -0.51 -13.86
N THR A 14 -3.06 -0.49 -13.22
CA THR A 14 -1.90 0.24 -13.73
C THR A 14 -1.28 -0.50 -14.92
N PRO A 15 -0.63 0.21 -15.87
CA PRO A 15 0.01 -0.44 -17.00
C PRO A 15 1.11 -1.43 -16.62
N LEU A 16 1.24 -2.49 -17.40
CA LEU A 16 2.40 -3.35 -17.43
C LEU A 16 3.27 -2.98 -18.63
N LEU A 17 4.49 -2.52 -18.37
CA LEU A 17 5.43 -2.07 -19.40
C LEU A 17 6.35 -3.21 -19.81
N GLU A 18 6.47 -3.47 -21.12
CA GLU A 18 7.55 -4.30 -21.67
C GLU A 18 8.82 -3.46 -21.81
N ILE A 19 9.88 -3.84 -21.12
CA ILE A 19 11.20 -3.20 -21.20
C ILE A 19 12.14 -4.16 -21.93
N ARG A 20 12.64 -3.74 -23.09
CA ARG A 20 13.61 -4.50 -23.89
C ARG A 20 15.02 -4.00 -23.56
N TYR A 21 15.92 -4.94 -23.30
CA TYR A 21 17.31 -4.62 -22.96
C TYR A 21 18.27 -5.70 -23.49
N SER A 22 19.56 -5.41 -23.46
CA SER A 22 20.61 -6.39 -23.78
C SER A 22 21.36 -6.77 -22.51
N TYR A 23 21.58 -8.07 -22.33
CA TYR A 23 22.40 -8.59 -21.26
C TYR A 23 23.42 -9.59 -21.82
N ASN A 24 24.70 -9.32 -21.65
CA ASN A 24 25.80 -10.09 -22.26
C ASN A 24 25.62 -10.29 -23.77
N GLY A 25 25.25 -9.22 -24.50
CA GLY A 25 25.01 -9.24 -25.95
C GLY A 25 23.73 -9.96 -26.39
N GLN A 26 22.96 -10.50 -25.46
CA GLN A 26 21.71 -11.23 -25.77
C GLN A 26 20.49 -10.33 -25.47
N PRO A 27 19.51 -10.26 -26.39
CA PRO A 27 18.26 -9.54 -26.14
C PRO A 27 17.46 -10.21 -25.02
N ARG A 28 16.91 -9.39 -24.13
CA ARG A 28 16.08 -9.80 -22.99
C ARG A 28 14.86 -8.90 -22.88
N ARG A 29 13.85 -9.38 -22.17
CA ARG A 29 12.63 -8.62 -21.84
C ARG A 29 12.36 -8.71 -20.36
N LEU A 30 11.87 -7.62 -19.81
CA LEU A 30 11.41 -7.47 -18.43
C LEU A 30 10.03 -6.79 -18.48
N TYR A 31 9.13 -7.21 -17.63
CA TYR A 31 7.79 -6.62 -17.51
C TYR A 31 7.69 -5.90 -16.18
N ALA A 32 7.37 -4.62 -16.20
CA ALA A 32 7.33 -3.77 -15.00
C ALA A 32 5.95 -3.14 -14.82
N LYS A 33 5.36 -3.30 -13.63
CA LYS A 33 4.15 -2.57 -13.24
C LYS A 33 4.45 -1.09 -13.02
N TYR A 34 3.76 -0.22 -13.74
CA TYR A 34 3.94 1.23 -13.61
C TYR A 34 3.03 1.80 -12.51
N GLU A 35 3.39 1.52 -11.26
CA GLU A 35 2.58 1.85 -10.06
C GLU A 35 2.48 3.35 -9.75
N LEU A 36 3.22 4.21 -10.46
CA LEU A 36 3.08 5.66 -10.39
C LEU A 36 1.73 6.17 -10.88
N LEU A 37 0.96 5.36 -11.60
CA LEU A 37 -0.39 5.73 -12.06
C LEU A 37 -1.51 5.34 -11.08
N ASN A 38 -1.19 4.88 -9.89
CA ASN A 38 -2.17 4.82 -8.82
C ASN A 38 -2.53 6.24 -8.32
N MET A 39 -3.60 6.36 -7.57
CA MET A 39 -4.20 7.60 -7.05
C MET A 39 -3.19 8.58 -6.44
N THR A 40 -2.24 8.11 -5.64
CA THR A 40 -1.20 8.93 -5.01
C THR A 40 0.21 8.65 -5.53
N GLY A 41 0.33 7.87 -6.59
CA GLY A 41 1.59 7.61 -7.26
C GLY A 41 2.41 6.46 -6.69
N SER A 42 1.80 5.51 -6.00
CA SER A 42 2.54 4.35 -5.49
C SER A 42 1.71 3.07 -5.35
N VAL A 43 2.40 1.94 -5.27
CA VAL A 43 1.80 0.63 -4.98
C VAL A 43 1.07 0.59 -3.63
N LYS A 44 1.33 1.53 -2.72
CA LYS A 44 0.71 1.58 -1.40
C LYS A 44 -0.77 1.93 -1.44
N ASP A 45 -1.23 2.58 -2.50
CA ASP A 45 -2.66 2.86 -2.70
C ASP A 45 -3.47 1.57 -2.72
N ARG A 46 -2.94 0.50 -3.30
CA ARG A 46 -3.62 -0.80 -3.40
C ARG A 46 -3.94 -1.38 -2.03
N MET A 47 -2.94 -1.49 -1.16
CA MET A 47 -3.14 -2.06 0.17
C MET A 47 -3.92 -1.12 1.09
N ALA A 48 -3.68 0.19 1.02
CA ALA A 48 -4.41 1.18 1.83
C ALA A 48 -5.90 1.18 1.47
N PHE A 49 -6.24 1.16 0.18
CA PHE A 49 -7.62 1.05 -0.29
C PHE A 49 -8.26 -0.25 0.20
N TYR A 50 -7.59 -1.38 0.04
CA TYR A 50 -8.12 -2.68 0.41
C TYR A 50 -8.35 -2.80 1.93
N ILE A 51 -7.38 -2.41 2.75
CA ILE A 51 -7.51 -2.43 4.21
C ILE A 51 -8.68 -1.56 4.67
N ILE A 52 -8.80 -0.34 4.16
CA ILE A 52 -9.89 0.57 4.52
C ILE A 52 -11.24 0.01 4.07
N ARG A 53 -11.32 -0.55 2.86
CA ARG A 53 -12.53 -1.19 2.35
C ARG A 53 -12.97 -2.36 3.25
N ARG A 54 -12.05 -3.27 3.58
CA ARG A 54 -12.33 -4.42 4.45
C ARG A 54 -12.75 -3.98 5.86
N ALA A 55 -12.11 -2.94 6.39
CA ALA A 55 -12.49 -2.39 7.70
C ALA A 55 -13.93 -1.81 7.69
N ILE A 56 -14.34 -1.15 6.62
CA ILE A 56 -15.72 -0.68 6.45
C ILE A 56 -16.68 -1.86 6.36
N GLU A 57 -16.39 -2.85 5.52
CA GLU A 57 -17.21 -4.05 5.32
C GLU A 57 -17.40 -4.85 6.62
N ARG A 58 -16.38 -4.90 7.48
CA ARG A 58 -16.41 -5.59 8.79
C ARG A 58 -16.99 -4.72 9.91
N GLY A 59 -17.30 -3.44 9.66
CA GLY A 59 -17.74 -2.50 10.70
C GLY A 59 -16.65 -2.05 11.67
N GLU A 60 -15.39 -2.30 11.36
CA GLU A 60 -14.22 -1.91 12.17
C GLU A 60 -13.90 -0.42 12.03
N LEU A 61 -14.13 0.14 10.84
CA LEU A 61 -14.02 1.56 10.55
C LEU A 61 -15.41 2.21 10.52
N GLN A 62 -15.79 2.81 11.64
CA GLN A 62 -17.09 3.47 11.81
C GLN A 62 -17.07 4.92 11.34
N ASN A 63 -18.24 5.47 11.06
CA ASN A 63 -18.40 6.89 10.73
C ASN A 63 -17.81 7.79 11.81
N GLY A 64 -17.04 8.81 11.39
CA GLY A 64 -16.39 9.74 12.29
C GLY A 64 -15.15 9.21 13.00
N ALA A 65 -14.79 7.93 12.81
CA ALA A 65 -13.56 7.39 13.34
C ALA A 65 -12.33 8.12 12.79
N VAL A 66 -11.28 8.20 13.60
CA VAL A 66 -9.95 8.63 13.17
C VAL A 66 -9.21 7.45 12.61
N ILE A 67 -8.57 7.61 11.45
CA ILE A 67 -7.62 6.61 10.94
C ILE A 67 -6.23 7.04 11.40
N ALA A 68 -5.55 6.22 12.20
CA ALA A 68 -4.21 6.52 12.68
C ALA A 68 -3.21 5.44 12.23
N GLU A 69 -2.04 5.85 11.72
CA GLU A 69 -1.01 4.93 11.24
C GLU A 69 0.41 5.44 11.52
N ALA A 70 1.33 4.52 11.77
CA ALA A 70 2.77 4.79 11.85
C ALA A 70 3.44 4.46 10.51
N THR A 71 4.05 5.46 9.87
CA THR A 71 4.65 5.26 8.55
C THR A 71 5.75 6.27 8.25
N SER A 72 6.69 5.88 7.42
CA SER A 72 7.77 6.75 6.95
C SER A 72 7.53 7.37 5.56
N GLY A 73 6.38 7.08 4.90
CA GLY A 73 6.22 7.57 3.53
C GLY A 73 4.90 7.23 2.83
N ASN A 74 4.99 6.50 1.73
CA ASN A 74 3.89 6.31 0.78
C ASN A 74 2.60 5.75 1.40
N THR A 75 2.69 4.90 2.42
CA THR A 75 1.50 4.41 3.13
C THR A 75 0.72 5.56 3.79
N GLY A 76 1.44 6.49 4.43
CA GLY A 76 0.82 7.68 5.03
C GLY A 76 0.12 8.56 3.99
N ILE A 77 0.76 8.75 2.83
CA ILE A 77 0.17 9.52 1.72
C ILE A 77 -1.11 8.83 1.22
N SER A 78 -1.06 7.52 0.98
CA SER A 78 -2.21 6.74 0.50
C SER A 78 -3.37 6.75 1.50
N ILE A 79 -3.10 6.52 2.79
CA ILE A 79 -4.11 6.56 3.85
C ILE A 79 -4.69 7.97 4.02
N SER A 80 -3.85 9.02 3.92
CA SER A 80 -4.29 10.40 3.97
C SER A 80 -5.28 10.71 2.85
N ALA A 81 -4.94 10.37 1.61
CA ALA A 81 -5.79 10.61 0.46
C ALA A 81 -7.12 9.85 0.57
N ILE A 82 -7.08 8.55 0.81
CA ILE A 82 -8.27 7.68 0.85
C ILE A 82 -9.14 8.03 2.06
N GLY A 83 -8.56 8.11 3.26
CA GLY A 83 -9.28 8.39 4.50
C GLY A 83 -9.98 9.76 4.46
N ARG A 84 -9.28 10.79 3.96
CA ARG A 84 -9.86 12.14 3.82
C ARG A 84 -10.93 12.21 2.74
N ALA A 85 -10.77 11.51 1.63
CA ALA A 85 -11.81 11.41 0.59
C ALA A 85 -13.10 10.78 1.13
N LEU A 86 -12.99 9.82 2.06
CA LEU A 86 -14.12 9.19 2.74
C LEU A 86 -14.71 10.04 3.88
N GLY A 87 -14.06 11.14 4.26
CA GLY A 87 -14.52 12.06 5.31
C GLY A 87 -13.98 11.76 6.70
N HIS A 88 -13.04 10.82 6.83
CA HIS A 88 -12.38 10.52 8.09
C HIS A 88 -11.29 11.56 8.44
N ARG A 89 -11.06 11.79 9.72
CA ARG A 89 -9.82 12.43 10.18
C ARG A 89 -8.69 11.41 10.05
N VAL A 90 -7.53 11.87 9.60
CA VAL A 90 -6.34 11.03 9.46
C VAL A 90 -5.20 11.60 10.28
N ARG A 91 -4.55 10.73 11.06
CA ARG A 91 -3.43 11.08 11.93
C ARG A 91 -2.25 10.15 11.64
N ILE A 92 -1.15 10.72 11.18
CA ILE A 92 0.05 9.96 10.78
C ILE A 92 1.17 10.24 11.77
N TYR A 93 1.69 9.20 12.40
CA TYR A 93 2.88 9.24 13.22
C TYR A 93 4.10 8.93 12.37
N MET A 94 5.02 9.88 12.25
CA MET A 94 6.14 9.80 11.33
C MET A 94 7.44 10.20 12.01
N PRO A 95 8.56 9.46 11.82
CA PRO A 95 9.87 9.91 12.29
C PRO A 95 10.21 11.31 11.77
N ASP A 96 10.74 12.19 12.64
CA ASP A 96 10.96 13.61 12.37
C ASP A 96 12.09 13.90 11.36
N TRP A 97 12.88 12.88 11.01
CA TRP A 97 13.94 12.98 9.99
C TRP A 97 13.49 12.58 8.57
N MET A 98 12.19 12.35 8.39
CA MET A 98 11.64 12.07 7.05
C MET A 98 11.60 13.34 6.19
N SER A 99 11.50 13.18 4.87
CA SER A 99 11.55 14.30 3.95
C SER A 99 10.37 15.26 4.14
N TYR A 100 10.67 16.55 4.09
CA TYR A 100 9.70 17.64 4.23
C TYR A 100 8.57 17.54 3.20
N GLU A 101 8.88 17.15 1.97
CA GLU A 101 7.92 17.03 0.87
C GLU A 101 6.82 16.01 1.20
N ARG A 102 7.16 14.89 1.86
CA ARG A 102 6.16 13.88 2.28
C ARG A 102 5.24 14.42 3.36
N VAL A 103 5.79 15.12 4.32
CA VAL A 103 5.01 15.78 5.39
C VAL A 103 4.05 16.81 4.78
N GLN A 104 4.54 17.68 3.90
CA GLN A 104 3.72 18.67 3.22
C GLN A 104 2.62 18.04 2.37
N LEU A 105 2.93 16.97 1.64
CA LEU A 105 1.92 16.27 0.84
C LEU A 105 0.78 15.69 1.70
N MET A 106 1.09 15.08 2.84
CA MET A 106 0.08 14.57 3.76
C MET A 106 -0.76 15.71 4.37
N HIS A 107 -0.13 16.83 4.74
CA HIS A 107 -0.85 18.03 5.20
C HIS A 107 -1.78 18.61 4.12
N ASN A 108 -1.31 18.70 2.87
CA ASN A 108 -2.13 19.17 1.74
C ASN A 108 -3.32 18.24 1.46
N LEU A 109 -3.18 16.94 1.75
CA LEU A 109 -4.27 15.97 1.72
C LEU A 109 -5.19 16.08 2.94
N GLY A 110 -4.90 16.95 3.92
CA GLY A 110 -5.70 17.20 5.09
C GLY A 110 -5.47 16.25 6.26
N ALA A 111 -4.35 15.53 6.29
CA ALA A 111 -3.96 14.71 7.42
C ALA A 111 -3.20 15.53 8.47
N GLU A 112 -3.34 15.13 9.73
CA GLU A 112 -2.47 15.57 10.82
C GLU A 112 -1.22 14.70 10.84
N VAL A 113 -0.03 15.30 10.80
CA VAL A 113 1.24 14.58 10.90
C VAL A 113 1.88 14.88 12.26
N VAL A 114 2.12 13.83 13.04
CA VAL A 114 2.75 13.90 14.36
C VAL A 114 4.21 13.47 14.20
N PRO A 115 5.17 14.38 14.33
CA PRO A 115 6.58 14.04 14.26
C PRO A 115 7.00 13.24 15.50
N VAL A 116 7.80 12.19 15.29
CA VAL A 116 8.32 11.34 16.37
C VAL A 116 9.84 11.35 16.32
N SER A 117 10.46 11.88 17.38
CA SER A 117 11.92 12.00 17.46
C SER A 117 12.60 10.65 17.76
N LYS A 118 13.92 10.59 17.54
CA LYS A 118 14.72 9.43 17.96
C LYS A 118 14.64 9.18 19.47
N ALA A 119 14.56 10.24 20.27
CA ALA A 119 14.41 10.14 21.73
C ALA A 119 13.06 9.53 22.15
N GLN A 120 12.02 9.70 21.33
CA GLN A 120 10.70 9.08 21.50
C GLN A 120 10.63 7.65 20.92
N GLY A 121 11.75 7.07 20.52
CA GLY A 121 11.85 5.71 19.98
C GLY A 121 11.75 5.62 18.44
N GLY A 122 11.73 6.75 17.74
CA GLY A 122 11.69 6.78 16.29
C GLY A 122 10.50 6.02 15.70
N PHE A 123 10.75 5.11 14.73
CA PHE A 123 9.69 4.38 14.09
C PHE A 123 8.95 3.43 15.04
N ILE A 124 9.66 2.74 15.92
CA ILE A 124 9.03 1.86 16.95
C ILE A 124 8.21 2.70 17.91
N GLY A 125 8.71 3.87 18.31
CA GLY A 125 7.97 4.85 19.11
C GLY A 125 6.70 5.31 18.40
N ALA A 126 6.76 5.58 17.12
CA ALA A 126 5.59 5.95 16.32
C ALA A 126 4.50 4.87 16.35
N VAL A 127 4.87 3.60 16.20
CA VAL A 127 3.93 2.46 16.31
C VAL A 127 3.31 2.42 17.71
N LYS A 128 4.12 2.57 18.77
CA LYS A 128 3.62 2.58 20.15
C LYS A 128 2.62 3.73 20.37
N MET A 129 2.94 4.93 19.88
CA MET A 129 2.07 6.12 20.00
C MET A 129 0.72 5.93 19.29
N THR A 130 0.63 5.13 18.21
CA THR A 130 -0.67 4.79 17.62
C THR A 130 -1.54 3.96 18.55
N GLN A 131 -0.93 3.02 19.29
CA GLN A 131 -1.64 2.19 20.27
C GLN A 131 -2.11 3.02 21.49
N GLU A 132 -1.25 3.91 21.99
CA GLU A 132 -1.57 4.84 23.06
C GLU A 132 -2.74 5.76 22.66
N TYR A 133 -2.69 6.30 21.44
CA TYR A 133 -3.77 7.12 20.90
C TYR A 133 -5.09 6.35 20.80
N LEU A 134 -5.08 5.09 20.34
CA LEU A 134 -6.27 4.24 20.31
C LEU A 134 -6.85 4.00 21.72
N ALA A 135 -5.99 3.78 22.71
CA ALA A 135 -6.43 3.56 24.10
C ALA A 135 -7.15 4.78 24.69
N GLU A 136 -6.68 5.98 24.36
CA GLU A 136 -7.30 7.24 24.78
C GLU A 136 -8.50 7.67 23.91
N ASN A 137 -8.54 7.20 22.65
CA ASN A 137 -9.53 7.55 21.65
C ASN A 137 -10.11 6.29 21.01
N PRO A 138 -11.06 5.61 21.66
CA PRO A 138 -11.58 4.31 21.20
C PRO A 138 -12.20 4.30 19.81
N ASN A 139 -12.72 5.45 19.31
CA ASN A 139 -13.20 5.58 17.93
C ASN A 139 -12.06 5.88 16.96
N THR A 140 -11.03 5.02 17.00
CA THR A 140 -9.85 5.07 16.11
C THR A 140 -9.66 3.74 15.42
N PHE A 141 -9.40 3.76 14.13
CA PHE A 141 -9.00 2.60 13.34
C PHE A 141 -7.50 2.66 13.05
N LEU A 142 -6.80 1.55 13.31
CA LEU A 142 -5.38 1.39 12.99
C LEU A 142 -5.24 0.40 11.82
N PRO A 143 -4.83 0.83 10.62
CA PRO A 143 -4.57 -0.05 9.48
C PRO A 143 -3.51 -1.11 9.74
N ARG A 144 -2.48 -0.82 10.57
CA ARG A 144 -1.40 -1.74 10.97
C ARG A 144 -0.72 -2.42 9.79
N GLN A 145 -0.15 -1.63 8.90
CA GLN A 145 0.42 -2.10 7.62
C GLN A 145 1.39 -3.29 7.73
N PHE A 146 2.04 -3.49 8.87
CA PHE A 146 3.01 -4.58 9.08
C PHE A 146 2.37 -5.88 9.56
N ASP A 147 1.23 -5.80 10.25
CA ASP A 147 0.60 -6.95 10.93
C ASP A 147 -0.74 -7.33 10.30
N ASN A 148 -1.37 -6.42 9.55
CA ASN A 148 -2.68 -6.65 8.96
C ASN A 148 -2.59 -7.57 7.75
N PRO A 149 -3.24 -8.76 7.79
CA PRO A 149 -3.23 -9.72 6.69
C PRO A 149 -3.87 -9.19 5.40
N ASP A 150 -4.77 -8.21 5.51
CA ASP A 150 -5.39 -7.56 4.36
C ASP A 150 -4.37 -6.88 3.43
N ASN A 151 -3.18 -6.50 3.95
CA ASN A 151 -2.09 -5.99 3.11
C ASN A 151 -1.60 -7.05 2.11
N VAL A 152 -1.36 -8.27 2.56
CA VAL A 152 -0.96 -9.38 1.69
C VAL A 152 -2.11 -9.80 0.78
N GLU A 153 -3.32 -9.90 1.33
CA GLU A 153 -4.52 -10.30 0.60
C GLU A 153 -4.83 -9.34 -0.55
N ALA A 154 -4.67 -8.03 -0.37
CA ALA A 154 -4.84 -7.03 -1.42
C ALA A 154 -4.01 -7.36 -2.67
N HIS A 155 -2.77 -7.77 -2.48
CA HIS A 155 -1.89 -8.11 -3.59
C HIS A 155 -2.14 -9.51 -4.15
N GLU A 156 -2.58 -10.45 -3.31
CA GLU A 156 -2.88 -11.82 -3.72
C GLU A 156 -4.13 -11.89 -4.62
N ILE A 157 -5.18 -11.14 -4.27
CA ILE A 157 -6.48 -11.23 -4.97
C ILE A 157 -6.71 -10.13 -6.02
N LEU A 158 -5.94 -9.04 -5.98
CA LEU A 158 -6.08 -7.94 -6.94
C LEU A 158 -4.84 -7.80 -7.82
N THR A 159 -3.66 -7.57 -7.24
CA THR A 159 -2.44 -7.27 -8.00
C THR A 159 -1.90 -8.48 -8.77
N GLY A 160 -1.90 -9.65 -8.15
CA GLY A 160 -1.45 -10.89 -8.78
C GLY A 160 -2.26 -11.25 -10.02
N PRO A 161 -3.60 -11.35 -9.95
CA PRO A 161 -4.45 -11.59 -11.11
C PRO A 161 -4.31 -10.53 -12.21
N GLU A 162 -4.17 -9.26 -11.83
CA GLU A 162 -3.95 -8.16 -12.78
C GLU A 162 -2.65 -8.34 -13.57
N ILE A 163 -1.55 -8.69 -12.89
CA ILE A 163 -0.26 -8.98 -13.55
C ILE A 163 -0.39 -10.18 -14.49
N GLU A 164 -1.01 -11.25 -14.04
CA GLU A 164 -1.18 -12.48 -14.84
C GLU A 164 -2.00 -12.21 -16.11
N ALA A 165 -3.13 -11.50 -15.97
CA ALA A 165 -3.96 -11.12 -17.10
C ALA A 165 -3.23 -10.21 -18.11
N GLN A 166 -2.42 -9.28 -17.63
CA GLN A 166 -1.64 -8.39 -18.48
C GLN A 166 -0.48 -9.12 -19.18
N LEU A 167 0.21 -10.04 -18.51
CA LEU A 167 1.23 -10.89 -19.13
C LEU A 167 0.64 -11.77 -20.25
N ALA A 168 -0.57 -12.28 -20.04
CA ALA A 168 -1.28 -13.08 -21.05
C ALA A 168 -1.53 -12.28 -22.35
N GLN A 169 -1.75 -10.97 -22.28
CA GLN A 169 -1.89 -10.11 -23.46
C GLN A 169 -0.60 -10.04 -24.29
N PHE A 170 0.56 -10.23 -23.68
CA PHE A 170 1.85 -10.36 -24.36
C PHE A 170 2.15 -11.81 -24.81
N GLY A 171 1.26 -12.75 -24.55
CA GLY A 171 1.46 -14.17 -24.85
C GLY A 171 2.53 -14.83 -23.97
N VAL A 172 2.78 -14.29 -22.77
CA VAL A 172 3.83 -14.77 -21.86
C VAL A 172 3.26 -15.07 -20.47
N ALA A 173 4.02 -15.79 -19.68
CA ALA A 173 3.74 -16.01 -18.27
C ALA A 173 5.00 -15.73 -17.44
N ALA A 174 4.82 -15.42 -16.15
CA ALA A 174 5.94 -15.10 -15.27
C ALA A 174 6.83 -16.33 -15.01
N ASP A 175 8.13 -16.18 -15.13
CA ASP A 175 9.16 -17.13 -14.66
C ASP A 175 9.68 -16.72 -13.27
N ALA A 176 9.69 -15.42 -13.01
CA ALA A 176 10.08 -14.85 -11.74
C ALA A 176 9.29 -13.56 -11.46
N PHE A 177 9.07 -13.29 -10.19
CA PHE A 177 8.53 -12.02 -9.69
C PHE A 177 9.51 -11.39 -8.70
N VAL A 178 9.77 -10.11 -8.89
CA VAL A 178 10.68 -9.34 -8.04
C VAL A 178 9.95 -8.10 -7.54
N ALA A 179 10.01 -7.82 -6.24
CA ALA A 179 9.46 -6.61 -5.66
C ALA A 179 10.24 -6.20 -4.41
N GLY A 180 10.53 -4.91 -4.24
CA GLY A 180 11.17 -4.38 -3.04
C GLY A 180 10.35 -4.66 -1.79
N VAL A 181 11.02 -5.03 -0.70
CA VAL A 181 10.40 -5.39 0.58
C VAL A 181 10.42 -4.23 1.55
N GLY A 182 9.24 -3.57 1.72
CA GLY A 182 8.97 -2.73 2.89
C GLY A 182 8.20 -3.54 3.92
N THR A 183 6.87 -3.64 3.77
CA THR A 183 6.01 -4.46 4.63
C THR A 183 5.96 -5.95 4.20
N GLY A 184 6.48 -6.28 3.03
CA GLY A 184 6.38 -7.61 2.45
C GLY A 184 5.07 -7.92 1.72
N GLY A 185 4.04 -7.06 1.85
CA GLY A 185 2.71 -7.32 1.29
C GLY A 185 2.71 -7.64 -0.19
N THR A 186 3.39 -6.83 -1.01
CA THR A 186 3.43 -7.01 -2.45
C THR A 186 4.12 -8.32 -2.85
N VAL A 187 5.33 -8.56 -2.34
CA VAL A 187 6.12 -9.75 -2.71
C VAL A 187 5.42 -11.04 -2.27
N MET A 188 4.81 -11.02 -1.08
CA MET A 188 4.09 -12.17 -0.54
C MET A 188 2.77 -12.41 -1.26
N GLY A 189 1.95 -11.38 -1.44
CA GLY A 189 0.62 -11.51 -2.04
C GLY A 189 0.69 -11.92 -3.51
N VAL A 190 1.45 -11.20 -4.33
CA VAL A 190 1.66 -11.57 -5.74
C VAL A 190 2.34 -12.94 -5.85
N GLY A 191 3.35 -13.20 -5.01
CA GLY A 191 4.04 -14.48 -4.97
C GLY A 191 3.10 -15.66 -4.65
N ARG A 192 2.17 -15.50 -3.70
CA ARG A 192 1.14 -16.51 -3.39
C ARG A 192 0.25 -16.77 -4.61
N HIS A 193 -0.25 -15.71 -5.25
CA HIS A 193 -1.09 -15.83 -6.44
C HIS A 193 -0.37 -16.60 -7.56
N LEU A 194 0.81 -16.16 -7.96
CA LEU A 194 1.56 -16.74 -9.08
C LEU A 194 2.02 -18.19 -8.83
N ARG A 195 2.12 -18.61 -7.56
CA ARG A 195 2.46 -20.00 -7.19
C ARG A 195 1.26 -20.94 -7.07
N ARG A 196 0.03 -20.45 -7.18
CA ARG A 196 -1.17 -21.32 -7.16
C ARG A 196 -1.30 -22.19 -8.41
N GLY A 197 -0.71 -21.78 -9.54
CA GLY A 197 -0.70 -22.53 -10.77
C GLY A 197 0.33 -23.68 -10.76
N ALA A 198 0.28 -24.53 -11.80
CA ALA A 198 1.24 -25.63 -12.00
C ALA A 198 2.68 -25.15 -12.26
N ARG A 199 2.88 -23.88 -12.59
CA ARG A 199 4.17 -23.29 -12.92
C ARG A 199 4.94 -22.87 -11.65
N LYS A 200 6.19 -23.28 -11.55
CA LYS A 200 7.08 -22.85 -10.45
C LYS A 200 7.62 -21.44 -10.71
N VAL A 201 6.94 -20.41 -10.23
CA VAL A 201 7.40 -19.03 -10.30
C VAL A 201 8.37 -18.74 -9.15
N ARG A 202 9.55 -18.25 -9.49
CA ARG A 202 10.53 -17.77 -8.50
C ARG A 202 10.10 -16.39 -7.98
N VAL A 203 10.17 -16.21 -6.66
CA VAL A 203 9.80 -14.93 -6.02
C VAL A 203 11.00 -14.42 -5.23
N HIS A 204 11.41 -13.20 -5.53
CA HIS A 204 12.59 -12.56 -4.95
C HIS A 204 12.22 -11.20 -4.36
N PRO A 205 12.80 -10.86 -3.19
CA PRO A 205 12.76 -9.51 -2.63
C PRO A 205 13.68 -8.55 -3.38
#